data_803fb70c3555b09502fd0fc88c172303
#
_entry.id   803fb70c3555b09502fd0fc88c172303
#
_cell.length_a   1.000
_cell.length_b   1.000
_cell.length_c   1.000
_cell.angle_alpha   90.00
_cell.angle_beta   90.00
_cell.angle_gamma   90.00
#
_symmetry.space_group_name_H-M   'P 1'
#
loop_
_entity.id
_entity.type
_entity.pdbx_description
1 polymer ?
#
loop_
_entity_poly.entity_id
_entity_poly.type
_entity_poly.pdbx_seq_one_letter_code
_entity_poly.pdbx_strand_id
1 'polypeptide(L)'
;MFEKYLNNRGLTLFVIPFILGSLCVFSFQPFNYTIINFLVLPILFYLIIFINKKSKSVYRKKPYKKNLFIFGTSFGYGYYLAGIHWITNSLTFDENFKILIPIALILIPLFLSLFFSILILIIGPLLNLNVASVFLFSGGLALSDYIRAKILTGFPWNLWAYSYSWATEIIQISNKIGLFAFNFLAISIFIIPSILFFKINLSKKIISLL
;
A
#
# COMPACT_ATOMS: atom_id res chain seq x y z
N MET A 1 16.02 -10.73 15.46
CA MET A 1 16.83 -9.97 14.48
C MET A 1 16.02 -8.91 13.75
N PHE A 2 14.86 -9.23 13.20
CA PHE A 2 13.98 -8.30 12.43
C PHE A 2 13.56 -7.04 13.22
N GLU A 3 13.20 -7.16 14.51
CA GLU A 3 12.80 -6.02 15.34
C GLU A 3 13.95 -4.98 15.57
N LYS A 4 15.20 -5.38 15.49
CA LYS A 4 16.35 -4.46 15.61
C LYS A 4 16.42 -3.48 14.44
N TYR A 5 16.13 -3.97 13.22
CA TYR A 5 16.09 -3.11 12.03
C TYR A 5 14.89 -2.18 12.04
N LEU A 6 13.75 -2.64 12.55
CA LEU A 6 12.53 -1.81 12.69
C LEU A 6 12.68 -0.70 13.77
N ASN A 7 13.75 -0.73 14.57
CA ASN A 7 14.04 0.34 15.51
C ASN A 7 14.67 1.58 14.87
N ASN A 8 15.28 1.43 13.68
CA ASN A 8 15.75 2.58 12.92
C ASN A 8 14.56 3.31 12.28
N ARG A 9 14.30 4.54 12.76
CA ARG A 9 13.15 5.33 12.30
C ARG A 9 13.22 5.66 10.80
N GLY A 10 14.39 6.02 10.29
CA GLY A 10 14.59 6.34 8.89
C GLY A 10 14.28 5.13 7.99
N LEU A 11 14.85 3.97 8.35
CA LEU A 11 14.62 2.74 7.61
C LEU A 11 13.14 2.34 7.61
N THR A 12 12.48 2.38 8.76
CA THR A 12 11.10 1.91 8.94
C THR A 12 10.07 2.85 8.31
N LEU A 13 10.28 4.17 8.33
CA LEU A 13 9.29 5.13 7.84
C LEU A 13 9.50 5.54 6.39
N PHE A 14 10.71 5.41 5.85
CA PHE A 14 11.01 5.85 4.49
C PHE A 14 11.45 4.70 3.58
N VAL A 15 12.53 4.00 3.93
CA VAL A 15 13.17 3.06 3.00
C VAL A 15 12.33 1.81 2.79
N ILE A 16 11.92 1.15 3.87
CA ILE A 16 11.13 -0.09 3.77
C ILE A 16 9.80 0.14 3.03
N PRO A 17 8.95 1.12 3.41
CA PRO A 17 7.69 1.32 2.71
C PRO A 17 7.89 1.74 1.26
N PHE A 18 8.88 2.55 0.93
CA PHE A 18 9.20 2.91 -0.45
C PHE A 18 9.54 1.68 -1.28
N ILE A 19 10.43 0.80 -0.79
CA ILE A 19 10.80 -0.44 -1.48
C ILE A 19 9.57 -1.36 -1.64
N LEU A 20 8.77 -1.54 -0.58
CA LEU A 20 7.56 -2.35 -0.64
C LEU A 20 6.57 -1.82 -1.69
N GLY A 21 6.36 -0.49 -1.74
CA GLY A 21 5.51 0.13 -2.76
C GLY A 21 6.05 -0.10 -4.17
N SER A 22 7.35 0.09 -4.38
CA SER A 22 7.99 -0.11 -5.68
C SER A 22 7.93 -1.57 -6.15
N LEU A 23 8.05 -2.54 -5.24
CA LEU A 23 7.95 -3.96 -5.56
C LEU A 23 6.56 -4.36 -6.09
N CYS A 24 5.50 -3.65 -5.72
CA CYS A 24 4.15 -3.94 -6.19
C CYS A 24 4.01 -3.83 -7.72
N VAL A 25 4.86 -3.06 -8.39
CA VAL A 25 4.81 -2.92 -9.86
C VAL A 25 4.98 -4.27 -10.57
N PHE A 26 5.76 -5.16 -10.01
CA PHE A 26 5.98 -6.50 -10.57
C PHE A 26 4.75 -7.39 -10.54
N SER A 27 3.71 -7.02 -9.78
CA SER A 27 2.44 -7.75 -9.79
C SER A 27 1.53 -7.39 -10.97
N PHE A 28 1.85 -6.34 -11.70
CA PHE A 28 1.10 -5.88 -12.86
C PHE A 28 1.78 -6.30 -14.17
N GLN A 29 1.09 -6.09 -15.28
CA GLN A 29 1.65 -6.24 -16.61
C GLN A 29 2.89 -5.34 -16.80
N PRO A 30 3.92 -5.79 -17.49
CA PRO A 30 4.05 -7.07 -18.21
C PRO A 30 4.55 -8.25 -17.34
N PHE A 31 4.89 -8.02 -16.06
CA PHE A 31 5.54 -9.03 -15.19
C PHE A 31 4.58 -10.11 -14.69
N ASN A 32 3.37 -9.72 -14.27
CA ASN A 32 2.31 -10.61 -13.78
C ASN A 32 2.66 -11.46 -12.54
N TYR A 33 3.63 -11.02 -11.71
CA TYR A 33 4.00 -11.73 -10.48
C TYR A 33 3.04 -11.40 -9.35
N THR A 34 1.77 -11.77 -9.48
CA THR A 34 0.70 -11.51 -8.50
C THR A 34 1.06 -11.99 -7.09
N ILE A 35 1.92 -13.03 -6.99
CA ILE A 35 2.41 -13.57 -5.71
C ILE A 35 3.10 -12.51 -4.84
N ILE A 36 3.66 -11.46 -5.44
CA ILE A 36 4.31 -10.36 -4.72
C ILE A 36 3.33 -9.64 -3.80
N ASN A 37 2.07 -9.51 -4.21
CA ASN A 37 1.04 -8.88 -3.38
C ASN A 37 0.75 -9.68 -2.10
N PHE A 38 0.85 -11.02 -2.15
CA PHE A 38 0.73 -11.89 -0.98
C PHE A 38 1.90 -11.76 0.01
N LEU A 39 2.98 -11.13 -0.39
CA LEU A 39 4.11 -10.82 0.49
C LEU A 39 4.05 -9.35 0.95
N VAL A 40 3.89 -8.43 0.02
CA VAL A 40 3.97 -7.00 0.29
C VAL A 40 2.81 -6.52 1.16
N LEU A 41 1.57 -6.85 0.80
CA LEU A 41 0.40 -6.33 1.54
C LEU A 41 0.28 -6.86 2.98
N PRO A 42 0.56 -8.13 3.29
CA PRO A 42 0.66 -8.60 4.68
C PRO A 42 1.73 -7.86 5.48
N ILE A 43 2.91 -7.63 4.89
CA ILE A 43 4.00 -6.90 5.55
C ILE A 43 3.59 -5.44 5.78
N LEU A 44 3.01 -4.77 4.79
CA LEU A 44 2.49 -3.40 4.89
C LEU A 44 1.49 -3.29 6.04
N PHE A 45 0.49 -4.17 6.07
CA PHE A 45 -0.54 -4.21 7.11
C PHE A 45 0.06 -4.39 8.51
N TYR A 46 0.98 -5.32 8.66
CA TYR A 46 1.70 -5.55 9.91
C TYR A 46 2.49 -4.31 10.35
N LEU A 47 3.23 -3.68 9.42
CA LEU A 47 4.05 -2.51 9.74
C LEU A 47 3.22 -1.31 10.17
N ILE A 48 2.04 -1.09 9.60
CA ILE A 48 1.10 -0.04 10.04
C ILE A 48 0.73 -0.26 11.51
N ILE A 49 0.36 -1.48 11.88
CA ILE A 49 0.00 -1.85 13.25
C ILE A 49 1.21 -1.67 14.18
N PHE A 50 2.39 -2.13 13.77
CA PHE A 50 3.63 -2.01 14.53
C PHE A 50 3.99 -0.54 14.80
N ILE A 51 3.98 0.30 13.77
CA ILE A 51 4.30 1.74 13.89
C ILE A 51 3.31 2.43 14.80
N ASN A 52 2.01 2.14 14.65
CA ASN A 52 0.98 2.72 15.49
C ASN A 52 1.18 2.36 16.96
N LYS A 53 1.38 1.08 17.29
CA LYS A 53 1.60 0.60 18.66
C LYS A 53 2.88 1.19 19.25
N LYS A 54 4.00 1.14 18.55
CA LYS A 54 5.28 1.68 18.99
C LYS A 54 5.25 3.20 19.20
N SER A 55 4.57 3.92 18.30
CA SER A 55 4.48 5.37 18.40
C SER A 55 3.51 5.86 19.46
N LYS A 56 2.49 5.06 19.83
CA LYS A 56 1.57 5.35 20.94
C LYS A 56 2.24 5.17 22.31
N SER A 57 3.20 4.28 22.44
CA SER A 57 3.90 4.00 23.70
C SER A 57 4.84 5.13 24.14
N VAL A 58 5.18 6.08 23.27
CA VAL A 58 6.00 7.25 23.59
C VAL A 58 5.17 8.31 24.32
N TYR A 59 5.47 8.54 25.58
CA TYR A 59 4.62 9.14 26.62
C TYR A 59 4.13 10.57 26.42
N ARG A 60 4.73 11.45 25.61
CA ARG A 60 4.32 12.88 25.61
C ARG A 60 3.86 13.47 24.28
N LYS A 61 4.27 12.96 23.14
CA LYS A 61 4.01 13.62 21.85
C LYS A 61 3.16 12.84 20.86
N LYS A 62 2.70 11.65 21.22
CA LYS A 62 1.87 10.77 20.37
C LYS A 62 2.22 10.88 18.86
N PRO A 63 3.48 10.64 18.46
CA PRO A 63 3.95 10.90 17.10
C PRO A 63 3.37 9.93 16.07
N TYR A 64 2.42 9.07 16.48
CA TYR A 64 1.84 8.04 15.62
C TYR A 64 1.19 8.62 14.36
N LYS A 65 0.49 9.76 14.46
CA LYS A 65 -0.14 10.41 13.31
C LYS A 65 0.90 10.81 12.26
N LYS A 66 1.96 11.50 12.69
CA LYS A 66 3.06 11.91 11.81
C LYS A 66 3.77 10.69 11.21
N ASN A 67 4.03 9.66 12.01
CA ASN A 67 4.74 8.47 11.56
C ASN A 67 3.89 7.65 10.57
N LEU A 68 2.59 7.51 10.81
CA LEU A 68 1.67 6.85 9.89
C LEU A 68 1.52 7.62 8.57
N PHE A 69 1.44 8.95 8.64
CA PHE A 69 1.39 9.78 7.44
C PHE A 69 2.65 9.62 6.59
N ILE A 70 3.84 9.77 7.19
CA ILE A 70 5.13 9.62 6.50
C ILE A 70 5.25 8.21 5.89
N PHE A 71 4.89 7.17 6.65
CA PHE A 71 4.93 5.80 6.17
C PHE A 71 4.02 5.58 4.95
N GLY A 72 2.79 6.11 5.01
CA GLY A 72 1.84 6.05 3.89
C GLY A 72 2.33 6.79 2.65
N THR A 73 2.91 8.00 2.86
CA THR A 73 3.51 8.78 1.77
C THR A 73 4.66 8.01 1.11
N SER A 74 5.55 7.42 1.90
CA SER A 74 6.71 6.71 1.38
C SER A 74 6.30 5.44 0.62
N PHE A 75 5.31 4.68 1.12
CA PHE A 75 4.76 3.54 0.41
C PHE A 75 4.08 3.95 -0.90
N GLY A 76 3.16 4.92 -0.83
CA GLY A 76 2.42 5.40 -1.99
C GLY A 76 3.36 6.03 -3.04
N TYR A 77 4.38 6.75 -2.60
CA TYR A 77 5.36 7.35 -3.51
C TYR A 77 6.13 6.27 -4.28
N GLY A 78 6.63 5.22 -3.60
CA GLY A 78 7.27 4.09 -4.27
C GLY A 78 6.33 3.36 -5.23
N TYR A 79 5.09 3.13 -4.79
CA TYR A 79 4.06 2.45 -5.59
C TYR A 79 3.72 3.20 -6.88
N TYR A 80 3.50 4.51 -6.79
CA TYR A 80 3.15 5.29 -7.98
C TYR A 80 4.37 5.65 -8.81
N LEU A 81 5.52 5.96 -8.21
CA LEU A 81 6.73 6.25 -8.97
C LEU A 81 7.11 5.06 -9.86
N ALA A 82 7.13 3.84 -9.31
CA ALA A 82 7.43 2.65 -10.07
C ALA A 82 6.31 2.27 -11.07
N GLY A 83 5.03 2.45 -10.66
CA GLY A 83 3.90 1.97 -11.45
C GLY A 83 3.42 2.90 -12.56
N ILE A 84 3.71 4.21 -12.46
CA ILE A 84 3.17 5.19 -13.42
C ILE A 84 4.21 6.11 -14.06
N HIS A 85 5.51 5.85 -13.86
CA HIS A 85 6.57 6.66 -14.47
C HIS A 85 6.41 6.79 -16.00
N TRP A 86 5.86 5.78 -16.65
CA TRP A 86 5.59 5.75 -18.08
C TRP A 86 4.68 6.89 -18.57
N ILE A 87 3.88 7.51 -17.69
CA ILE A 87 2.99 8.61 -18.06
C ILE A 87 3.77 9.82 -18.56
N THR A 88 5.02 9.96 -18.14
CA THR A 88 5.91 11.04 -18.61
C THR A 88 6.31 10.88 -20.06
N ASN A 89 6.12 9.69 -20.67
CA ASN A 89 6.36 9.49 -22.09
C ASN A 89 5.45 10.38 -22.96
N SER A 90 4.27 10.76 -22.44
CA SER A 90 3.38 11.70 -23.13
C SER A 90 4.03 13.08 -23.31
N LEU A 91 4.95 13.48 -22.44
CA LEU A 91 5.65 14.76 -22.51
C LEU A 91 6.81 14.74 -23.53
N THR A 92 7.14 13.57 -24.10
CA THR A 92 8.20 13.45 -25.12
C THR A 92 7.73 13.77 -26.53
N PHE A 93 6.40 13.86 -26.75
CA PHE A 93 5.85 14.16 -28.08
C PHE A 93 6.12 15.60 -28.55
N ASP A 94 6.33 16.53 -27.61
CA ASP A 94 6.71 17.91 -27.91
C ASP A 94 7.99 18.28 -27.15
N GLU A 95 8.99 18.80 -27.86
CA GLU A 95 10.28 19.19 -27.31
C GLU A 95 10.16 20.19 -26.16
N ASN A 96 9.21 21.12 -26.23
CA ASN A 96 8.98 22.14 -25.22
C ASN A 96 8.53 21.56 -23.87
N PHE A 97 7.88 20.40 -23.86
CA PHE A 97 7.39 19.76 -22.64
C PHE A 97 8.39 18.82 -21.97
N LYS A 98 9.50 18.47 -22.63
CA LYS A 98 10.52 17.58 -22.05
C LYS A 98 11.10 18.10 -20.74
N ILE A 99 11.19 19.43 -20.56
CA ILE A 99 11.66 20.05 -19.32
C ILE A 99 10.75 19.73 -18.13
N LEU A 100 9.48 19.40 -18.35
CA LEU A 100 8.52 19.04 -17.32
C LEU A 100 8.64 17.59 -16.82
N ILE A 101 9.38 16.71 -17.51
CA ILE A 101 9.52 15.30 -17.17
C ILE A 101 10.02 15.11 -15.73
N PRO A 102 11.12 15.73 -15.27
CA PRO A 102 11.58 15.58 -13.89
C PRO A 102 10.54 16.05 -12.86
N ILE A 103 9.84 17.13 -13.17
CA ILE A 103 8.79 17.70 -12.31
C ILE A 103 7.62 16.72 -12.20
N ALA A 104 7.16 16.19 -13.33
CA ALA A 104 6.06 15.22 -13.37
C ALA A 104 6.40 13.92 -12.62
N LEU A 105 7.64 13.39 -12.78
CA LEU A 105 8.12 12.21 -12.06
C LEU A 105 8.14 12.39 -10.54
N ILE A 106 8.28 13.61 -10.05
CA ILE A 106 8.27 13.88 -8.61
C ILE A 106 6.85 14.20 -8.13
N LEU A 107 6.16 15.14 -8.78
CA LEU A 107 4.90 15.69 -8.27
C LEU A 107 3.72 14.74 -8.43
N ILE A 108 3.62 14.00 -9.55
CA ILE A 108 2.47 13.11 -9.77
C ILE A 108 2.46 11.96 -8.76
N PRO A 109 3.56 11.19 -8.56
CA PRO A 109 3.58 10.16 -7.53
C PRO A 109 3.41 10.73 -6.11
N LEU A 110 3.97 11.90 -5.83
CA LEU A 110 3.82 12.55 -4.53
C LEU A 110 2.36 12.90 -4.25
N PHE A 111 1.66 13.52 -5.20
CA PHE A 111 0.23 13.82 -5.08
C PHE A 111 -0.59 12.54 -4.88
N LEU A 112 -0.38 11.53 -5.69
CA LEU A 112 -1.12 10.27 -5.58
C LEU A 112 -0.80 9.51 -4.28
N SER A 113 0.41 9.67 -3.73
CA SER A 113 0.76 9.07 -2.45
C SER A 113 -0.07 9.58 -1.28
N LEU A 114 -0.67 10.78 -1.40
CA LEU A 114 -1.54 11.35 -0.37
C LEU A 114 -2.78 10.47 -0.12
N PHE A 115 -3.27 9.75 -1.12
CA PHE A 115 -4.37 8.81 -0.95
C PHE A 115 -4.02 7.68 0.03
N PHE A 116 -2.81 7.13 -0.04
CA PHE A 116 -2.31 6.18 0.95
C PHE A 116 -2.05 6.83 2.31
N SER A 117 -1.48 8.03 2.32
CA SER A 117 -1.12 8.74 3.55
C SER A 117 -2.35 9.06 4.39
N ILE A 118 -3.37 9.63 3.76
CA ILE A 118 -4.63 10.00 4.41
C ILE A 118 -5.36 8.75 4.90
N LEU A 119 -5.44 7.71 4.06
CA LEU A 119 -6.04 6.46 4.43
C LEU A 119 -5.37 5.86 5.68
N ILE A 120 -4.04 5.68 5.63
CA ILE A 120 -3.28 5.08 6.73
C ILE A 120 -3.34 5.94 8.00
N LEU A 121 -3.38 7.27 7.85
CA LEU A 121 -3.56 8.18 8.96
C LEU A 121 -4.91 7.98 9.67
N ILE A 122 -5.98 7.77 8.91
CA ILE A 122 -7.34 7.62 9.44
C ILE A 122 -7.55 6.22 10.01
N ILE A 123 -7.24 5.19 9.24
CA ILE A 123 -7.57 3.79 9.58
C ILE A 123 -6.46 3.15 10.43
N GLY A 124 -5.19 3.49 10.21
CA GLY A 124 -4.06 2.86 10.88
C GLY A 124 -4.17 2.75 12.41
N PRO A 125 -4.68 3.80 13.12
CA PRO A 125 -4.88 3.72 14.57
C PRO A 125 -5.92 2.69 15.03
N LEU A 126 -6.81 2.25 14.16
CA LEU A 126 -7.89 1.30 14.43
C LEU A 126 -7.49 -0.15 14.15
N LEU A 127 -6.40 -0.36 13.41
CA LEU A 127 -6.01 -1.68 12.95
C LEU A 127 -5.39 -2.53 14.06
N ASN A 128 -5.77 -3.81 14.05
CA ASN A 128 -5.24 -4.88 14.87
C ASN A 128 -5.03 -6.15 14.02
N LEU A 129 -4.33 -7.17 14.55
CA LEU A 129 -4.15 -8.45 13.86
C LEU A 129 -5.41 -9.32 14.02
N ASN A 130 -6.47 -8.95 13.34
CA ASN A 130 -7.74 -9.70 13.28
C ASN A 130 -8.43 -9.53 11.93
N VAL A 131 -9.40 -10.39 11.67
CA VAL A 131 -10.14 -10.43 10.39
C VAL A 131 -10.90 -9.12 10.14
N ALA A 132 -11.52 -8.54 11.17
CA ALA A 132 -12.24 -7.27 11.02
C ALA A 132 -11.33 -6.14 10.55
N SER A 133 -10.09 -6.07 11.04
CA SER A 133 -9.10 -5.08 10.59
C SER A 133 -8.60 -5.33 9.16
N VAL A 134 -8.57 -6.59 8.72
CA VAL A 134 -8.27 -6.89 7.29
C VAL A 134 -9.35 -6.27 6.42
N PHE A 135 -10.63 -6.54 6.70
CA PHE A 135 -11.72 -5.96 5.91
C PHE A 135 -11.80 -4.44 6.03
N LEU A 136 -11.54 -3.87 7.21
CA LEU A 136 -11.48 -2.41 7.38
C LEU A 136 -10.38 -1.78 6.51
N PHE A 137 -9.19 -2.37 6.49
CA PHE A 137 -8.08 -1.85 5.69
C PHE A 137 -8.31 -2.06 4.19
N SER A 138 -8.79 -3.24 3.79
CA SER A 138 -9.11 -3.54 2.39
C SER A 138 -10.23 -2.65 1.86
N GLY A 139 -11.28 -2.45 2.66
CA GLY A 139 -12.39 -1.56 2.32
C GLY A 139 -11.94 -0.10 2.21
N GLY A 140 -11.09 0.33 3.13
CA GLY A 140 -10.49 1.66 3.07
C GLY A 140 -9.62 1.88 1.83
N LEU A 141 -8.78 0.90 1.46
CA LEU A 141 -7.98 0.96 0.23
C LEU A 141 -8.86 1.00 -1.02
N ALA A 142 -9.85 0.13 -1.10
CA ALA A 142 -10.78 0.10 -2.23
C ALA A 142 -11.60 1.40 -2.35
N LEU A 143 -12.03 1.98 -1.22
CA LEU A 143 -12.69 3.27 -1.18
C LEU A 143 -11.76 4.40 -1.61
N SER A 144 -10.51 4.40 -1.14
CA SER A 144 -9.48 5.36 -1.55
C SER A 144 -9.22 5.30 -3.06
N ASP A 145 -9.15 4.10 -3.62
CA ASP A 145 -9.00 3.87 -5.06
C ASP A 145 -10.24 4.35 -5.84
N TYR A 146 -11.44 4.12 -5.31
CA TYR A 146 -12.68 4.63 -5.91
C TYR A 146 -12.71 6.16 -5.93
N ILE A 147 -12.37 6.82 -4.82
CA ILE A 147 -12.31 8.28 -4.73
C ILE A 147 -11.28 8.81 -5.73
N ARG A 148 -10.08 8.22 -5.78
CA ARG A 148 -9.03 8.57 -6.73
C ARG A 148 -9.49 8.42 -8.19
N ALA A 149 -10.28 7.41 -8.49
CA ALA A 149 -10.84 7.18 -9.82
C ALA A 149 -11.94 8.18 -10.22
N LYS A 150 -12.45 8.99 -9.30
CA LYS A 150 -13.51 9.99 -9.55
C LYS A 150 -13.02 11.43 -9.44
N ILE A 151 -11.98 11.69 -8.68
CA ILE A 151 -11.41 13.04 -8.50
C ILE A 151 -10.58 13.41 -9.74
N LEU A 152 -10.62 14.68 -10.14
CA LEU A 152 -9.77 15.28 -11.17
C LEU A 152 -9.77 14.50 -12.49
N THR A 153 -10.93 14.22 -13.07
CA THR A 153 -11.11 13.44 -14.31
C THR A 153 -10.96 11.93 -14.15
N GLY A 154 -10.51 11.47 -12.97
CA GLY A 154 -10.34 10.07 -12.65
C GLY A 154 -8.98 9.50 -13.04
N PHE A 155 -8.39 8.74 -12.12
CA PHE A 155 -7.13 8.04 -12.38
C PHE A 155 -7.20 6.60 -11.81
N PRO A 156 -7.89 5.67 -12.50
CA PRO A 156 -8.11 4.32 -12.00
C PRO A 156 -6.94 3.35 -12.27
N TRP A 157 -5.74 3.86 -12.52
CA TRP A 157 -4.56 3.03 -12.80
C TRP A 157 -4.04 2.34 -11.54
N ASN A 158 -3.38 1.21 -11.72
CA ASN A 158 -2.75 0.41 -10.67
C ASN A 158 -3.73 0.00 -9.55
N LEU A 159 -4.96 -0.40 -9.90
CA LEU A 159 -5.84 -1.08 -8.94
C LEU A 159 -5.32 -2.49 -8.68
N TRP A 160 -5.38 -2.94 -7.42
CA TRP A 160 -4.92 -4.29 -7.04
C TRP A 160 -5.63 -5.41 -7.80
N ALA A 161 -6.87 -5.18 -8.22
CA ALA A 161 -7.62 -6.06 -9.11
C ALA A 161 -6.88 -6.36 -10.42
N TYR A 162 -6.15 -5.38 -10.96
CA TYR A 162 -5.43 -5.54 -12.23
C TYR A 162 -4.21 -6.47 -12.13
N SER A 163 -3.75 -6.82 -10.95
CA SER A 163 -2.73 -7.86 -10.80
C SER A 163 -3.21 -9.26 -11.21
N TYR A 164 -4.52 -9.43 -11.42
CA TYR A 164 -5.12 -10.65 -11.99
C TYR A 164 -5.39 -10.54 -13.50
N SER A 165 -4.90 -9.52 -14.19
CA SER A 165 -5.17 -9.31 -15.64
C SER A 165 -4.66 -10.44 -16.54
N TRP A 166 -3.72 -11.23 -16.07
CA TRP A 166 -3.21 -12.43 -16.77
C TRP A 166 -4.18 -13.62 -16.68
N ALA A 167 -5.11 -13.63 -15.70
CA ALA A 167 -6.09 -14.69 -15.50
C ALA A 167 -7.48 -14.15 -15.86
N THR A 168 -7.87 -14.33 -17.12
CA THR A 168 -9.12 -13.79 -17.69
C THR A 168 -10.35 -14.25 -16.92
N GLU A 169 -10.35 -15.51 -16.46
CA GLU A 169 -11.47 -16.11 -15.72
C GLU A 169 -11.66 -15.40 -14.37
N ILE A 170 -10.57 -15.02 -13.71
CA ILE A 170 -10.61 -14.34 -12.42
C ILE A 170 -11.07 -12.89 -12.59
N ILE A 171 -10.51 -12.16 -13.56
CA ILE A 171 -10.85 -10.75 -13.73
C ILE A 171 -12.28 -10.55 -14.23
N GLN A 172 -12.88 -11.56 -14.91
CA GLN A 172 -14.29 -11.53 -15.32
C GLN A 172 -15.26 -11.47 -14.13
N ILE A 173 -14.84 -11.82 -12.92
CA ILE A 173 -15.64 -11.61 -11.70
C ILE A 173 -16.05 -10.14 -11.57
N SER A 174 -15.19 -9.21 -12.01
CA SER A 174 -15.48 -7.79 -12.00
C SER A 174 -16.74 -7.41 -12.82
N ASN A 175 -17.09 -8.21 -13.83
CA ASN A 175 -18.30 -8.04 -14.63
C ASN A 175 -19.59 -8.30 -13.81
N LYS A 176 -19.51 -9.16 -12.80
CA LYS A 176 -20.65 -9.53 -11.95
C LYS A 176 -20.83 -8.58 -10.76
N ILE A 177 -19.73 -8.20 -10.13
CA ILE A 177 -19.76 -7.45 -8.85
C ILE A 177 -19.25 -6.01 -8.98
N GLY A 178 -18.71 -5.64 -10.15
CA GLY A 178 -18.06 -4.35 -10.38
C GLY A 178 -16.58 -4.35 -10.01
N LEU A 179 -15.81 -3.47 -10.67
CA LEU A 179 -14.36 -3.40 -10.55
C LEU A 179 -13.89 -3.09 -9.13
N PHE A 180 -14.50 -2.13 -8.44
CA PHE A 180 -14.07 -1.73 -7.10
C PHE A 180 -14.45 -2.74 -6.01
N ALA A 181 -15.56 -3.47 -6.18
CA ALA A 181 -15.89 -4.59 -5.30
C ALA A 181 -14.90 -5.74 -5.51
N PHE A 182 -14.50 -6.03 -6.74
CA PHE A 182 -13.45 -7.00 -7.03
C PHE A 182 -12.10 -6.53 -6.47
N ASN A 183 -11.76 -5.24 -6.57
CA ASN A 183 -10.55 -4.68 -5.98
C ASN A 183 -10.52 -4.88 -4.45
N PHE A 184 -11.65 -4.65 -3.76
CA PHE A 184 -11.78 -4.93 -2.33
C PHE A 184 -11.52 -6.40 -2.00
N LEU A 185 -12.10 -7.33 -2.77
CA LEU A 185 -11.87 -8.77 -2.57
C LEU A 185 -10.41 -9.15 -2.81
N ALA A 186 -9.80 -8.66 -3.90
CA ALA A 186 -8.39 -8.89 -4.21
C ALA A 186 -7.48 -8.45 -3.07
N ILE A 187 -7.65 -7.22 -2.57
CA ILE A 187 -6.88 -6.70 -1.44
C ILE A 187 -7.08 -7.56 -0.19
N SER A 188 -8.33 -7.95 0.10
CA SER A 188 -8.66 -8.77 1.26
C SER A 188 -7.93 -10.12 1.21
N ILE A 189 -7.95 -10.79 0.06
CA ILE A 189 -7.27 -12.08 -0.17
C ILE A 189 -5.77 -11.92 0.01
N PHE A 190 -5.15 -10.85 -0.51
CA PHE A 190 -3.73 -10.61 -0.35
C PHE A 190 -3.31 -10.37 1.11
N ILE A 191 -4.17 -9.74 1.93
CA ILE A 191 -3.84 -9.39 3.32
C ILE A 191 -4.14 -10.52 4.31
N ILE A 192 -5.11 -11.38 4.05
CA ILE A 192 -5.51 -12.49 4.96
C ILE A 192 -4.32 -13.28 5.50
N PRO A 193 -3.27 -13.62 4.71
CA PRO A 193 -2.10 -14.33 5.23
C PRO A 193 -1.41 -13.63 6.40
N SER A 194 -1.56 -12.31 6.55
CA SER A 194 -0.97 -11.54 7.65
C SER A 194 -1.42 -12.06 9.03
N ILE A 195 -2.67 -12.51 9.15
CA ILE A 195 -3.21 -13.03 10.41
C ILE A 195 -2.53 -14.33 10.77
N LEU A 196 -2.30 -15.21 9.78
CA LEU A 196 -1.67 -16.51 10.00
C LEU A 196 -0.19 -16.34 10.37
N PHE A 197 0.57 -15.58 9.59
CA PHE A 197 2.01 -15.44 9.77
C PHE A 197 2.40 -14.65 11.02
N PHE A 198 1.71 -13.56 11.34
CA PHE A 198 2.12 -12.67 12.43
C PHE A 198 1.44 -12.99 13.76
N LYS A 199 0.25 -13.62 13.77
CA LYS A 199 -0.42 -14.06 15.01
C LYS A 199 0.29 -15.27 15.64
N ILE A 200 0.79 -16.20 14.83
CA ILE A 200 1.54 -17.38 15.31
C ILE A 200 2.85 -16.95 16.00
N ASN A 201 3.55 -15.94 15.50
CA ASN A 201 4.76 -15.44 16.13
C ASN A 201 4.49 -14.75 17.48
N LEU A 202 3.34 -14.12 17.67
CA LEU A 202 2.93 -13.54 18.96
C LEU A 202 2.63 -14.64 20.00
N SER A 203 1.97 -15.73 19.61
CA SER A 203 1.68 -16.85 20.51
C SER A 203 2.94 -17.58 20.95
N LYS A 204 3.92 -17.77 20.06
CA LYS A 204 5.22 -18.37 20.41
C LYS A 204 6.04 -17.50 21.38
N LYS A 205 5.93 -16.17 21.28
CA LYS A 205 6.57 -15.25 22.23
C LYS A 205 5.93 -15.29 23.61
N ILE A 206 4.63 -15.51 23.70
CA ILE A 206 3.92 -15.70 24.97
C ILE A 206 4.29 -17.03 25.63
N ILE A 207 4.42 -18.11 24.84
CA ILE A 207 4.82 -19.45 25.31
C ILE A 207 6.30 -19.48 25.76
N SER A 208 7.17 -18.64 25.18
CA SER A 208 8.59 -18.55 25.60
C SER A 208 8.80 -17.65 26.80
N LEU A 209 7.78 -16.96 27.30
CA LEU A 209 7.78 -16.10 28.50
C LEU A 209 7.07 -16.77 29.70
N LEU A 210 6.47 -17.95 29.50
CA LEU A 210 5.95 -18.87 30.53
C LEU A 210 6.92 -20.02 30.74
#